data_a9c9127c92827e6c419e18321252dd3f
#
_entry.id   a9c9127c92827e6c419e18321252dd3f
#
_cell.length_a   1.000
_cell.length_b   1.000
_cell.length_c   1.000
_cell.angle_alpha   90.00
_cell.angle_beta   90.00
_cell.angle_gamma   90.00
#
_symmetry.space_group_name_H-M   'P 1'
#
loop_
_entity.id
_entity.type
_entity.pdbx_description
1 polymer ?
#
loop_
_entity_poly.entity_id
_entity_poly.type
_entity_poly.pdbx_seq_one_letter_code
_entity_poly.pdbx_strand_id
1 'polypeptide(L)'
;LVRDYFKEDKNFIKAAKRANDTVYRISGYNYSARQQNTDYFAARYRKYIAKNKVNPNQILFLSEREPEKNGNLMLVKRWFEENEPEVEITTFINTKTVDQLRKKELRDCAFKCATSAVIILEDFYPQLHSIQKRSETKIVQLWHACGAFKTFGLTRMGKQGGAPQTSMNHRNYDLVP
;
A
#
# COMPACT_ATOMS: atom_id res chain seq x y z
N LEU A 1 20.50 4.42 -1.68
CA LEU A 1 21.89 4.95 -1.65
C LEU A 1 22.06 6.13 -2.62
N VAL A 2 21.76 6.01 -3.91
CA VAL A 2 21.88 7.14 -4.87
C VAL A 2 20.87 8.22 -4.57
N ARG A 3 19.64 7.86 -4.18
CA ARG A 3 18.55 8.78 -3.88
C ARG A 3 18.82 9.64 -2.62
N ASP A 4 19.60 9.14 -1.68
CA ASP A 4 19.91 9.85 -0.43
C ASP A 4 21.07 10.84 -0.58
N TYR A 5 22.00 10.58 -1.51
CA TYR A 5 23.13 11.44 -1.80
C TYR A 5 22.75 12.74 -2.55
N PHE A 6 21.66 12.71 -3.36
CA PHE A 6 21.24 13.82 -4.23
C PHE A 6 19.91 14.45 -3.82
N LYS A 7 19.49 14.27 -2.56
CA LYS A 7 18.20 14.80 -2.03
C LYS A 7 18.06 16.33 -2.18
N GLU A 8 19.15 17.05 -2.25
CA GLU A 8 19.16 18.51 -2.28
C GLU A 8 19.39 19.10 -3.68
N ASP A 9 19.83 18.30 -4.64
CA ASP A 9 20.05 18.78 -6.02
C ASP A 9 18.74 18.71 -6.84
N LYS A 10 18.04 19.85 -6.86
CA LYS A 10 16.79 20.02 -7.62
C LYS A 10 16.95 19.74 -9.12
N ASN A 11 18.13 20.00 -9.69
CA ASN A 11 18.41 19.81 -11.12
C ASN A 11 18.62 18.34 -11.44
N PHE A 12 19.35 17.61 -10.58
CA PHE A 12 19.51 16.17 -10.70
C PHE A 12 18.18 15.43 -10.58
N ILE A 13 17.36 15.77 -9.57
CA ILE A 13 16.02 15.19 -9.39
C ILE A 13 15.14 15.45 -10.61
N LYS A 14 15.20 16.66 -11.19
CA LYS A 14 14.43 17.03 -12.38
C LYS A 14 14.92 16.29 -13.63
N ALA A 15 16.23 16.11 -13.80
CA ALA A 15 16.84 15.36 -14.90
C ALA A 15 16.52 13.85 -14.79
N ALA A 16 16.68 13.27 -13.62
CA ALA A 16 16.35 11.87 -13.35
C ALA A 16 14.85 11.59 -13.60
N LYS A 17 13.96 12.51 -13.19
CA LYS A 17 12.53 12.42 -13.47
C LYS A 17 12.23 12.45 -14.96
N ARG A 18 12.87 13.36 -15.73
CA ARG A 18 12.69 13.46 -17.19
C ARG A 18 13.17 12.21 -17.92
N ALA A 19 14.33 11.66 -17.54
CA ALA A 19 14.85 10.43 -18.10
C ALA A 19 13.91 9.26 -17.86
N ASN A 20 13.41 9.13 -16.64
CA ASN A 20 12.46 8.12 -16.23
C ASN A 20 11.14 8.22 -17.02
N ASP A 21 10.56 9.43 -17.12
CA ASP A 21 9.33 9.70 -17.86
C ASP A 21 9.50 9.38 -19.37
N THR A 22 10.70 9.57 -19.92
CA THR A 22 11.01 9.25 -21.35
C THR A 22 11.05 7.74 -21.57
N VAL A 23 11.73 6.98 -20.71
CA VAL A 23 11.79 5.51 -20.78
C VAL A 23 10.39 4.90 -20.70
N TYR A 24 9.55 5.39 -19.79
CA TYR A 24 8.20 4.86 -19.62
C TYR A 24 7.24 5.25 -20.75
N ARG A 25 7.42 6.41 -21.36
CA ARG A 25 6.66 6.82 -22.56
C ARG A 25 6.95 5.92 -23.76
N ILE A 26 8.19 5.50 -23.93
CA ILE A 26 8.61 4.58 -25.00
C ILE A 26 8.06 3.16 -24.75
N SER A 27 8.01 2.70 -23.51
CA SER A 27 7.49 1.38 -23.15
C SER A 27 5.97 1.26 -23.17
N GLY A 28 5.22 2.37 -23.38
CA GLY A 28 3.77 2.40 -23.33
C GLY A 28 3.15 2.13 -21.94
N TYR A 29 3.99 2.01 -20.90
CA TYR A 29 3.57 1.75 -19.54
C TYR A 29 3.47 3.06 -18.75
N ASN A 30 2.31 3.35 -18.17
CA ASN A 30 2.08 4.60 -17.43
C ASN A 30 2.67 4.55 -15.99
N TYR A 31 3.93 4.14 -15.90
CA TYR A 31 4.63 3.99 -14.62
C TYR A 31 4.84 5.34 -13.91
N SER A 32 4.98 6.43 -14.66
CA SER A 32 5.18 7.74 -14.05
C SER A 32 3.98 8.18 -13.22
N ALA A 33 2.76 7.93 -13.68
CA ALA A 33 1.54 8.23 -12.93
C ALA A 33 1.44 7.35 -11.66
N ARG A 34 1.75 6.06 -11.78
CA ARG A 34 1.79 5.14 -10.65
C ARG A 34 2.82 5.57 -9.61
N GLN A 35 4.04 5.88 -10.03
CA GLN A 35 5.09 6.33 -9.11
C GLN A 35 4.74 7.68 -8.47
N GLN A 36 4.22 8.64 -9.25
CA GLN A 36 3.79 9.93 -8.73
C GLN A 36 2.69 9.79 -7.66
N ASN A 37 1.72 8.92 -7.88
CA ASN A 37 0.64 8.66 -6.92
C ASN A 37 1.14 7.92 -5.68
N THR A 38 2.06 6.96 -5.84
CA THR A 38 2.72 6.26 -4.73
C THR A 38 3.55 7.23 -3.88
N ASP A 39 4.35 8.08 -4.50
CA ASP A 39 5.15 9.10 -3.81
C ASP A 39 4.25 10.14 -3.11
N TYR A 40 3.15 10.52 -3.76
CA TYR A 40 2.17 11.43 -3.15
C TYR A 40 1.51 10.81 -1.92
N PHE A 41 1.08 9.55 -2.01
CA PHE A 41 0.53 8.80 -0.88
C PHE A 41 1.54 8.76 0.28
N ALA A 42 2.78 8.36 0.02
CA ALA A 42 3.83 8.27 1.03
C ALA A 42 4.12 9.64 1.70
N ALA A 43 4.13 10.72 0.92
CA ALA A 43 4.29 12.07 1.46
C ALA A 43 3.12 12.50 2.35
N ARG A 44 1.88 12.14 1.98
CA ARG A 44 0.69 12.40 2.79
C ARG A 44 0.66 11.57 4.06
N TYR A 45 0.98 10.30 3.97
CA TYR A 45 1.10 9.42 5.12
C TYR A 45 2.09 10.01 6.15
N ARG A 46 3.31 10.37 5.73
CA ARG A 46 4.31 11.01 6.61
C ARG A 46 3.78 12.27 7.28
N LYS A 47 3.04 13.11 6.54
CA LYS A 47 2.43 14.32 7.10
C LYS A 47 1.37 13.99 8.16
N TYR A 48 0.58 12.95 7.93
CA TYR A 48 -0.50 12.56 8.86
C TYR A 48 0.06 11.91 10.12
N ILE A 49 1.05 11.03 10.03
CA ILE A 49 1.69 10.44 11.21
C ILE A 49 2.36 11.47 12.11
N ALA A 50 2.86 12.59 11.55
CA ALA A 50 3.45 13.66 12.32
C ALA A 50 2.42 14.49 13.11
N LYS A 51 1.14 14.44 12.74
CA LYS A 51 0.07 15.30 13.28
C LYS A 51 -1.01 14.55 14.03
N ASN A 52 -1.15 13.26 13.81
CA ASN A 52 -2.23 12.45 14.38
C ASN A 52 -1.65 11.26 15.13
N LYS A 53 -2.30 10.90 16.22
CA LYS A 53 -2.03 9.64 16.92
C LYS A 53 -2.76 8.48 16.23
N VAL A 54 -2.30 7.27 16.47
CA VAL A 54 -3.05 6.06 16.12
C VAL A 54 -4.27 5.97 17.05
N ASN A 55 -5.43 5.69 16.48
CA ASN A 55 -6.58 5.29 17.26
C ASN A 55 -6.45 3.77 17.56
N PRO A 56 -6.24 3.37 18.82
CA PRO A 56 -5.98 1.98 19.18
C PRO A 56 -7.16 1.04 18.88
N ASN A 57 -8.37 1.59 18.77
CA ASN A 57 -9.58 0.83 18.51
C ASN A 57 -9.98 0.82 17.03
N GLN A 58 -9.21 1.46 16.14
CA GLN A 58 -9.57 1.56 14.73
C GLN A 58 -8.93 0.46 13.91
N ILE A 59 -9.77 -0.26 13.14
CA ILE A 59 -9.36 -1.22 12.11
C ILE A 59 -9.74 -0.67 10.74
N LEU A 60 -8.78 -0.68 9.80
CA LEU A 60 -8.99 -0.36 8.40
C LEU A 60 -9.03 -1.64 7.56
N PHE A 61 -10.15 -1.87 6.86
CA PHE A 61 -10.27 -2.88 5.81
C PHE A 61 -9.95 -2.24 4.46
N LEU A 62 -8.95 -2.78 3.77
CA LEU A 62 -8.34 -2.18 2.58
C LEU A 62 -8.38 -3.16 1.41
N SER A 63 -8.92 -2.72 0.23
CA SER A 63 -8.91 -3.52 -0.99
C SER A 63 -8.84 -2.64 -2.26
N GLU A 64 -8.12 -3.12 -3.29
CA GLU A 64 -8.09 -2.53 -4.65
C GLU A 64 -9.14 -3.15 -5.59
N ARG A 65 -9.99 -4.01 -5.08
CA ARG A 65 -11.10 -4.62 -5.83
C ARG A 65 -12.33 -4.74 -4.93
N GLU A 66 -13.49 -4.98 -5.56
CA GLU A 66 -14.69 -5.34 -4.82
C GLU A 66 -14.46 -6.70 -4.14
N PRO A 67 -14.48 -6.78 -2.80
CA PRO A 67 -14.26 -8.03 -2.12
C PRO A 67 -15.48 -8.95 -2.31
N GLU A 68 -15.23 -10.24 -2.42
CA GLU A 68 -16.29 -11.23 -2.45
C GLU A 68 -17.09 -11.21 -1.14
N LYS A 69 -18.42 -11.28 -1.22
CA LYS A 69 -19.32 -11.23 -0.06
C LYS A 69 -18.95 -12.24 1.03
N ASN A 70 -18.49 -13.42 0.64
CA ASN A 70 -18.04 -14.50 1.53
C ASN A 70 -16.52 -14.74 1.44
N GLY A 71 -15.77 -13.77 0.89
CA GLY A 71 -14.31 -13.79 0.89
C GLY A 71 -13.72 -13.49 2.28
N ASN A 72 -12.45 -13.82 2.45
CA ASN A 72 -11.77 -13.71 3.74
C ASN A 72 -11.89 -12.31 4.36
N LEU A 73 -11.75 -11.26 3.56
CA LEU A 73 -11.83 -9.88 4.03
C LEU A 73 -13.19 -9.57 4.66
N MET A 74 -14.28 -9.97 3.98
CA MET A 74 -15.64 -9.70 4.43
C MET A 74 -16.10 -10.61 5.57
N LEU A 75 -15.58 -11.84 5.65
CA LEU A 75 -15.81 -12.74 6.79
C LEU A 75 -15.19 -12.18 8.06
N VAL A 76 -13.92 -11.76 7.99
CA VAL A 76 -13.22 -11.16 9.13
C VAL A 76 -13.88 -9.84 9.55
N LYS A 77 -14.28 -9.00 8.57
CA LYS A 77 -14.97 -7.73 8.86
C LYS A 77 -16.27 -7.97 9.64
N ARG A 78 -17.13 -8.90 9.17
CA ARG A 78 -18.38 -9.25 9.86
C ARG A 78 -18.16 -9.79 11.26
N TRP A 79 -17.13 -10.63 11.42
CA TRP A 79 -16.80 -11.15 12.74
C TRP A 79 -16.51 -10.03 13.75
N PHE A 80 -15.73 -9.00 13.37
CA PHE A 80 -15.48 -7.84 14.22
C PHE A 80 -16.76 -7.04 14.49
N GLU A 81 -17.62 -6.83 13.48
CA GLU A 81 -18.88 -6.12 13.64
C GLU A 81 -19.84 -6.82 14.62
N GLU A 82 -19.80 -8.15 14.68
CA GLU A 82 -20.68 -8.96 15.52
C GLU A 82 -20.13 -9.20 16.94
N ASN A 83 -18.80 -9.25 17.11
CA ASN A 83 -18.18 -9.70 18.35
C ASN A 83 -17.40 -8.61 19.10
N GLU A 84 -17.01 -7.52 18.44
CA GLU A 84 -16.17 -6.48 19.01
C GLU A 84 -16.78 -5.08 18.80
N PRO A 85 -17.88 -4.75 19.51
CA PRO A 85 -18.66 -3.52 19.28
C PRO A 85 -17.87 -2.24 19.60
N GLU A 86 -16.80 -2.32 20.40
CA GLU A 86 -15.94 -1.18 20.74
C GLU A 86 -14.93 -0.84 19.62
N VAL A 87 -14.81 -1.70 18.60
CA VAL A 87 -13.87 -1.51 17.50
C VAL A 87 -14.49 -0.60 16.45
N GLU A 88 -13.78 0.47 16.11
CA GLU A 88 -14.13 1.37 15.01
C GLU A 88 -13.69 0.78 13.69
N ILE A 89 -14.64 0.28 12.90
CA ILE A 89 -14.37 -0.27 11.58
C ILE A 89 -14.43 0.81 10.52
N THR A 90 -13.34 1.02 9.82
CA THR A 90 -13.26 1.87 8.63
C THR A 90 -12.94 1.05 7.40
N THR A 91 -13.34 1.53 6.23
CA THR A 91 -13.07 0.85 4.97
C THR A 91 -12.46 1.80 3.95
N PHE A 92 -11.56 1.28 3.12
CA PHE A 92 -11.14 1.90 1.89
C PHE A 92 -11.12 0.83 0.80
N ILE A 93 -12.27 0.63 0.19
CA ILE A 93 -12.47 -0.33 -0.91
C ILE A 93 -12.59 0.46 -2.20
N ASN A 94 -11.81 0.11 -3.20
CA ASN A 94 -11.82 0.81 -4.46
C ASN A 94 -11.29 -0.10 -5.57
N THR A 95 -11.98 -0.05 -6.73
CA THR A 95 -11.68 -0.89 -7.89
C THR A 95 -10.65 -0.28 -8.84
N LYS A 96 -9.99 0.80 -8.41
CA LYS A 96 -8.99 1.52 -9.20
C LYS A 96 -7.59 1.14 -8.76
N THR A 97 -6.69 0.99 -9.71
CA THR A 97 -5.26 0.90 -9.44
C THR A 97 -4.70 2.26 -8.98
N VAL A 98 -3.55 2.27 -8.31
CA VAL A 98 -2.96 3.48 -7.72
C VAL A 98 -2.77 4.64 -8.71
N ASP A 99 -2.46 4.34 -9.97
CA ASP A 99 -2.30 5.34 -11.04
C ASP A 99 -3.63 6.01 -11.45
N GLN A 100 -4.76 5.35 -11.20
CA GLN A 100 -6.10 5.86 -11.49
C GLN A 100 -6.71 6.64 -10.31
N LEU A 101 -6.12 6.55 -9.11
CA LEU A 101 -6.61 7.25 -7.93
C LEU A 101 -6.41 8.75 -8.03
N ARG A 102 -7.47 9.50 -7.73
CA ARG A 102 -7.41 10.97 -7.62
C ARG A 102 -6.70 11.37 -6.32
N LYS A 103 -6.13 12.56 -6.27
CA LYS A 103 -5.41 13.08 -5.09
C LYS A 103 -6.27 13.13 -3.82
N LYS A 104 -7.59 13.27 -3.94
CA LYS A 104 -8.52 13.20 -2.81
C LYS A 104 -8.59 11.79 -2.24
N GLU A 105 -8.72 10.78 -3.09
CA GLU A 105 -8.77 9.35 -2.70
C GLU A 105 -7.45 8.91 -2.06
N LEU A 106 -6.32 9.31 -2.65
CA LEU A 106 -5.00 9.05 -2.06
C LEU A 106 -4.81 9.70 -0.68
N ARG A 107 -5.33 10.90 -0.47
CA ARG A 107 -5.29 11.57 0.84
C ARG A 107 -6.14 10.86 1.87
N ASP A 108 -7.35 10.46 1.50
CA ASP A 108 -8.25 9.71 2.38
C ASP A 108 -7.62 8.37 2.79
N CYS A 109 -7.14 7.60 1.82
CA CYS A 109 -6.43 6.35 2.09
C CYS A 109 -5.22 6.55 3.01
N ALA A 110 -4.37 7.55 2.70
CA ALA A 110 -3.18 7.83 3.51
C ALA A 110 -3.54 8.26 4.94
N PHE A 111 -4.63 9.00 5.13
CA PHE A 111 -5.12 9.39 6.45
C PHE A 111 -5.58 8.16 7.24
N LYS A 112 -6.46 7.34 6.67
CA LYS A 112 -6.94 6.10 7.29
C LYS A 112 -5.80 5.16 7.65
N CYS A 113 -4.83 4.97 6.75
CA CYS A 113 -3.64 4.16 7.05
C CYS A 113 -2.77 4.76 8.17
N ALA A 114 -2.73 6.09 8.31
CA ALA A 114 -1.91 6.77 9.32
C ALA A 114 -2.55 6.75 10.73
N THR A 115 -3.85 6.55 10.81
CA THR A 115 -4.61 6.62 12.08
C THR A 115 -5.09 5.26 12.60
N SER A 116 -5.09 4.22 11.76
CA SER A 116 -5.54 2.90 12.18
C SER A 116 -4.49 2.12 12.93
N ALA A 117 -4.90 1.42 14.00
CA ALA A 117 -4.06 0.48 14.73
C ALA A 117 -3.83 -0.81 13.95
N VAL A 118 -4.84 -1.27 13.22
CA VAL A 118 -4.76 -2.48 12.39
C VAL A 118 -5.22 -2.15 10.97
N ILE A 119 -4.48 -2.63 9.99
CA ILE A 119 -4.85 -2.61 8.57
C ILE A 119 -4.98 -4.05 8.10
N ILE A 120 -6.15 -4.43 7.62
CA ILE A 120 -6.45 -5.78 7.13
C ILE A 120 -6.70 -5.71 5.62
N LEU A 121 -6.02 -6.56 4.86
CA LEU A 121 -6.15 -6.65 3.40
C LEU A 121 -6.04 -8.11 2.94
N GLU A 122 -6.64 -8.42 1.80
CA GLU A 122 -6.55 -9.76 1.19
C GLU A 122 -5.71 -9.79 -0.09
N ASP A 123 -5.39 -8.62 -0.64
CA ASP A 123 -4.61 -8.44 -1.85
C ASP A 123 -3.31 -7.68 -1.60
N PHE A 124 -2.41 -7.72 -2.60
CA PHE A 124 -1.24 -6.89 -2.61
C PHE A 124 -1.62 -5.41 -2.79
N TYR A 125 -1.20 -4.56 -1.84
CA TYR A 125 -1.46 -3.13 -1.87
C TYR A 125 -0.13 -2.35 -1.94
N PRO A 126 0.29 -1.90 -3.15
CA PRO A 126 1.64 -1.35 -3.39
C PRO A 126 2.00 -0.16 -2.50
N GLN A 127 1.02 0.69 -2.19
CA GLN A 127 1.24 1.92 -1.42
C GLN A 127 1.75 1.62 -0.01
N LEU A 128 1.30 0.52 0.62
CA LEU A 128 1.75 0.14 1.96
C LEU A 128 3.23 -0.23 2.01
N HIS A 129 3.81 -0.61 0.87
CA HIS A 129 5.24 -0.95 0.79
C HIS A 129 6.14 0.25 0.45
N SER A 130 5.53 1.40 0.13
CA SER A 130 6.23 2.66 -0.14
C SER A 130 6.43 3.54 1.10
N ILE A 131 5.88 3.14 2.24
CA ILE A 131 5.92 3.88 3.50
C ILE A 131 6.77 3.18 4.55
N GLN A 132 7.29 3.97 5.46
CA GLN A 132 7.76 3.49 6.75
C GLN A 132 6.56 3.52 7.72
N LYS A 133 5.97 2.35 7.98
CA LYS A 133 4.82 2.27 8.87
C LYS A 133 5.20 2.56 10.32
N ARG A 134 4.25 3.00 11.10
CA ARG A 134 4.40 3.16 12.55
C ARG A 134 4.55 1.79 13.24
N SER A 135 5.28 1.76 14.34
CA SER A 135 5.38 0.57 15.21
C SER A 135 4.05 0.16 15.81
N GLU A 136 3.19 1.14 16.08
CA GLU A 136 1.84 0.94 16.66
C GLU A 136 0.83 0.37 15.66
N THR A 137 1.09 0.50 14.34
CA THR A 137 0.20 -0.03 13.31
C THR A 137 0.60 -1.43 12.92
N LYS A 138 -0.34 -2.38 12.94
CA LYS A 138 -0.17 -3.75 12.45
C LYS A 138 -0.82 -3.92 11.08
N ILE A 139 -0.15 -4.62 10.18
CA ILE A 139 -0.67 -4.94 8.85
C ILE A 139 -0.84 -6.44 8.73
N VAL A 140 -2.09 -6.87 8.53
CA VAL A 140 -2.50 -8.27 8.38
C VAL A 140 -2.88 -8.51 6.94
N GLN A 141 -2.15 -9.41 6.27
CA GLN A 141 -2.46 -9.85 4.91
C GLN A 141 -3.22 -11.16 4.97
N LEU A 142 -4.53 -11.12 4.75
CA LEU A 142 -5.35 -12.31 4.54
C LEU A 142 -5.09 -12.83 3.14
N TRP A 143 -4.88 -14.12 2.99
CA TRP A 143 -4.72 -14.72 1.69
C TRP A 143 -6.10 -14.95 1.02
N HIS A 144 -6.16 -14.87 -0.31
CA HIS A 144 -7.40 -15.00 -1.08
C HIS A 144 -7.43 -16.25 -1.96
N ALA A 145 -6.42 -17.13 -1.89
CA ALA A 145 -6.34 -18.34 -2.70
C ALA A 145 -5.98 -19.55 -1.85
N CYS A 146 -6.63 -20.69 -2.13
CA CYS A 146 -6.28 -21.97 -1.52
C CYS A 146 -5.09 -22.59 -2.26
N GLY A 147 -4.04 -22.91 -1.52
CA GLY A 147 -2.87 -23.61 -2.04
C GLY A 147 -1.89 -22.73 -2.83
N ALA A 148 -0.72 -23.27 -3.10
CA ALA A 148 0.40 -22.62 -3.77
C ALA A 148 0.52 -23.09 -5.23
N PHE A 149 -0.38 -22.67 -6.09
CA PHE A 149 -0.38 -23.04 -7.52
C PHE A 149 0.75 -22.37 -8.32
N LYS A 150 1.36 -21.32 -7.78
CA LYS A 150 2.47 -20.59 -8.42
C LYS A 150 3.36 -19.95 -7.35
N THR A 151 4.59 -19.70 -7.69
CA THR A 151 5.48 -18.90 -6.83
C THR A 151 5.01 -17.44 -6.77
N PHE A 152 5.00 -16.85 -5.59
CA PHE A 152 4.60 -15.47 -5.35
C PHE A 152 5.43 -14.83 -4.23
N GLY A 153 5.21 -13.55 -4.00
CA GLY A 153 5.87 -12.82 -2.92
C GLY A 153 7.40 -12.85 -3.02
N LEU A 154 8.05 -13.09 -1.91
CA LEU A 154 9.52 -13.07 -1.80
C LEU A 154 10.20 -14.15 -2.65
N THR A 155 9.53 -15.27 -2.91
CA THR A 155 10.08 -16.38 -3.73
C THR A 155 10.24 -16.03 -5.21
N ARG A 156 9.61 -14.94 -5.68
CA ARG A 156 9.74 -14.41 -7.05
C ARG A 156 10.75 -13.28 -7.18
N MET A 157 11.29 -12.78 -6.08
CA MET A 157 12.23 -11.64 -6.13
C MET A 157 13.49 -12.01 -6.91
N GLY A 158 13.89 -11.14 -7.84
CA GLY A 158 15.04 -11.34 -8.71
C GLY A 158 14.83 -12.35 -9.84
N LYS A 159 13.64 -12.97 -9.98
CA LYS A 159 13.28 -13.85 -11.10
C LYS A 159 12.54 -13.11 -12.19
N GLN A 160 12.46 -13.68 -13.39
CA GLN A 160 11.73 -13.10 -14.51
C GLN A 160 10.26 -12.80 -14.14
N GLY A 161 9.84 -11.55 -14.34
CA GLY A 161 8.50 -11.05 -13.97
C GLY A 161 8.26 -10.87 -12.48
N GLY A 162 9.28 -11.05 -11.64
CA GLY A 162 9.25 -10.72 -10.21
C GLY A 162 9.80 -9.33 -9.90
N ALA A 163 9.59 -8.87 -8.67
CA ALA A 163 10.20 -7.64 -8.19
C ALA A 163 11.73 -7.81 -8.01
N PRO A 164 12.53 -6.73 -8.12
CA PRO A 164 13.96 -6.79 -7.84
C PRO A 164 14.23 -7.19 -6.38
N GLN A 165 15.38 -7.80 -6.11
CA GLN A 165 15.77 -8.25 -4.75
C GLN A 165 15.78 -7.10 -3.72
N THR A 166 15.99 -5.87 -4.16
CA THR A 166 15.96 -4.66 -3.32
C THR A 166 14.56 -4.15 -3.05
N SER A 167 13.53 -4.80 -3.59
CA SER A 167 12.14 -4.37 -3.39
C SER A 167 11.71 -4.47 -1.94
N MET A 168 10.93 -3.49 -1.50
CA MET A 168 10.27 -3.48 -0.19
C MET A 168 8.90 -4.18 -0.21
N ASN A 169 8.51 -4.74 -1.35
CA ASN A 169 7.25 -5.47 -1.48
C ASN A 169 7.15 -6.59 -0.44
N HIS A 170 5.99 -6.75 0.16
CA HIS A 170 5.67 -7.73 1.21
C HIS A 170 6.43 -7.61 2.53
N ARG A 171 7.24 -6.55 2.73
CA ARG A 171 8.08 -6.40 3.94
C ARG A 171 7.36 -5.70 5.10
N ASN A 172 6.20 -5.09 4.85
CA ASN A 172 5.46 -4.36 5.89
C ASN A 172 4.35 -5.19 6.57
N TYR A 173 4.15 -6.44 6.17
CA TYR A 173 3.18 -7.31 6.83
C TYR A 173 3.70 -7.77 8.18
N ASP A 174 2.85 -7.70 9.22
CA ASP A 174 3.13 -8.23 10.56
C ASP A 174 2.59 -9.66 10.69
N LEU A 175 1.50 -9.98 10.01
CA LEU A 175 0.88 -11.29 10.01
C LEU A 175 0.41 -11.67 8.60
N VAL A 176 0.70 -12.90 8.22
CA VAL A 176 0.19 -13.57 7.02
C VAL A 176 -0.25 -14.96 7.49
N PRO A 177 -1.55 -15.19 7.77
CA PRO A 177 -2.05 -16.46 8.27
C PRO A 177 -2.02 -17.57 7.20
#